data_29597086fff9a887548f47abae25111b
#
_entry.id   29597086fff9a887548f47abae25111b
#
_cell.length_a   1.000
_cell.length_b   1.000
_cell.length_c   1.000
_cell.angle_alpha   90.00
_cell.angle_beta   90.00
_cell.angle_gamma   90.00
#
_symmetry.space_group_name_H-M   'P 1'
#
loop_
_entity.id
_entity.type
_entity.pdbx_description
1 polymer ?
#
loop_
_entity_poly.entity_id
_entity_poly.type
_entity_poly.pdbx_seq_one_letter_code
_entity_poly.pdbx_strand_id
1 'polypeptide(L)'
;GITADFAFVPHSGPFARGIHATVQASLKGTTHGSSSDTATLLARLREFYAHSPFVRVLDSAPRLKDIVASNYAHLSITGNGRTVAVTCVIDNLTKGAAGGAVQWMNRLFDLPETAGLTAPAAGWT
;
A
#
# COMPACT_ATOMS: atom_id res chain seq x y z
N GLY A 1 -17.63 14.17 5.77
CA GLY A 1 -16.53 14.00 4.83
C GLY A 1 -15.33 14.84 5.26
N ILE A 2 -14.14 14.48 4.82
CA ILE A 2 -12.93 15.27 5.03
C ILE A 2 -12.73 16.08 3.76
N THR A 3 -12.62 17.41 3.88
CA THR A 3 -12.15 18.26 2.80
C THR A 3 -10.63 18.28 2.89
N ALA A 4 -9.95 17.79 1.85
CA ALA A 4 -8.50 17.82 1.76
C ALA A 4 -8.10 18.55 0.48
N ASP A 5 -7.12 19.43 0.59
CA ASP A 5 -6.41 19.99 -0.56
C ASP A 5 -5.24 19.05 -0.89
N PHE A 6 -5.19 18.55 -2.12
CA PHE A 6 -4.13 17.63 -2.54
C PHE A 6 -3.75 17.86 -4.00
N ALA A 7 -2.49 17.55 -4.32
CA ALA A 7 -1.98 17.51 -5.69
C ALA A 7 -1.71 16.05 -6.09
N PHE A 8 -2.25 15.65 -7.25
CA PHE A 8 -1.93 14.36 -7.85
C PHE A 8 -0.91 14.57 -8.97
N VAL A 9 0.30 13.99 -8.77
CA VAL A 9 1.42 14.16 -9.71
C VAL A 9 1.89 12.77 -10.17
N PRO A 10 1.36 12.25 -11.30
CA PRO A 10 1.77 10.97 -11.83
C PRO A 10 3.17 11.05 -12.45
N HIS A 11 3.97 9.99 -12.23
CA HIS A 11 5.29 9.81 -12.82
C HIS A 11 5.34 8.48 -13.57
N SER A 12 6.08 8.45 -14.68
CA SER A 12 6.44 7.23 -15.38
C SER A 12 7.91 6.91 -15.14
N GLY A 13 8.23 5.62 -14.95
CA GLY A 13 9.58 5.14 -14.73
C GLY A 13 9.95 3.99 -15.68
N PRO A 14 11.25 3.69 -15.85
CA PRO A 14 11.74 2.65 -16.75
C PRO A 14 11.64 1.24 -16.11
N PHE A 15 10.48 0.88 -15.61
CA PHE A 15 10.17 -0.45 -15.07
C PHE A 15 8.99 -1.05 -15.80
N ALA A 16 9.01 -2.37 -16.01
CA ALA A 16 8.03 -3.06 -16.85
C ALA A 16 6.63 -3.07 -16.24
N ARG A 17 6.52 -3.16 -14.91
CA ARG A 17 5.26 -3.30 -14.18
C ARG A 17 5.35 -2.68 -12.79
N GLY A 18 4.20 -2.31 -12.26
CA GLY A 18 4.02 -1.86 -10.89
C GLY A 18 3.60 -0.41 -10.79
N ILE A 19 3.02 -0.10 -9.64
CA ILE A 19 2.71 1.27 -9.21
C ILE A 19 3.39 1.48 -7.87
N HIS A 20 4.14 2.56 -7.77
CA HIS A 20 4.72 3.04 -6.51
C HIS A 20 4.06 4.37 -6.18
N ALA A 21 3.24 4.38 -5.15
CA ALA A 21 2.54 5.57 -4.69
C ALA A 21 3.13 6.05 -3.37
N THR A 22 3.29 7.36 -3.23
CA THR A 22 3.65 8.00 -1.97
C THR A 22 2.64 9.09 -1.65
N VAL A 23 2.04 8.99 -0.48
CA VAL A 23 1.11 10.00 0.05
C VAL A 23 1.76 10.69 1.22
N GLN A 24 1.94 11.99 1.12
CA GLN A 24 2.48 12.82 2.20
C GLN A 24 1.36 13.54 2.93
N ALA A 25 1.46 13.63 4.24
CA ALA A 25 0.51 14.35 5.08
C ALA A 25 1.22 15.02 6.25
N SER A 26 0.63 16.09 6.76
CA SER A 26 1.09 16.75 7.98
C SER A 26 0.26 16.31 9.17
N LEU A 27 0.92 15.95 10.27
CA LEU A 27 0.26 15.60 11.52
C LEU A 27 -0.25 16.87 12.22
N LYS A 28 -1.51 16.84 12.65
CA LYS A 28 -2.09 17.91 13.46
C LYS A 28 -1.74 17.72 14.94
N GLY A 29 -1.47 18.82 15.64
CA GLY A 29 -1.32 18.83 17.12
C GLY A 29 0.04 18.39 17.66
N THR A 30 1.00 18.06 16.80
CA THR A 30 2.38 17.77 17.24
C THR A 30 3.28 18.96 16.93
N THR A 31 3.99 19.46 17.94
CA THR A 31 5.02 20.52 17.75
C THR A 31 6.31 19.94 17.18
N HIS A 32 6.57 18.65 17.43
CA HIS A 32 7.69 17.89 16.89
C HIS A 32 7.21 16.45 16.67
N GLY A 33 7.20 15.98 15.42
CA GLY A 33 6.98 14.57 15.10
C GLY A 33 8.15 13.76 15.65
N SER A 34 7.88 12.90 16.60
CA SER A 34 8.88 11.98 17.14
C SER A 34 8.87 10.65 16.38
N SER A 35 9.94 9.88 16.48
CA SER A 35 9.97 8.50 15.97
C SER A 35 8.85 7.63 16.59
N SER A 36 8.41 7.98 17.80
CA SER A 36 7.28 7.32 18.48
C SER A 36 5.95 7.54 17.75
N ASP A 37 5.74 8.70 17.13
CA ASP A 37 4.52 8.98 16.37
C ASP A 37 4.45 8.10 15.11
N THR A 38 5.56 7.93 14.41
CA THR A 38 5.66 7.04 13.24
C THR A 38 5.42 5.58 13.62
N ALA A 39 6.00 5.11 14.74
CA ALA A 39 5.78 3.75 15.23
C ALA A 39 4.31 3.51 15.61
N THR A 40 3.67 4.48 16.25
CA THR A 40 2.25 4.42 16.59
C THR A 40 1.38 4.37 15.35
N LEU A 41 1.67 5.18 14.33
CA LEU A 41 0.94 5.17 13.08
C LEU A 41 1.13 3.86 12.31
N LEU A 42 2.35 3.31 12.33
CA LEU A 42 2.63 2.00 11.73
C LEU A 42 1.83 0.88 12.41
N ALA A 43 1.76 0.90 13.74
CA ALA A 43 0.96 -0.06 14.51
C ALA A 43 -0.53 0.04 14.16
N ARG A 44 -1.07 1.25 14.08
CA ARG A 44 -2.47 1.49 13.66
C ARG A 44 -2.73 1.02 12.22
N LEU A 45 -1.79 1.23 11.31
CA LEU A 45 -1.90 0.76 9.94
C LEU A 45 -1.95 -0.78 9.88
N ARG A 46 -1.14 -1.46 10.70
CA ARG A 46 -1.16 -2.92 10.84
C ARG A 46 -2.49 -3.42 11.39
N GLU A 47 -3.00 -2.78 12.43
CA GLU A 47 -4.30 -3.10 13.01
C GLU A 47 -5.43 -2.93 11.99
N PHE A 48 -5.44 -1.81 11.27
CA PHE A 48 -6.45 -1.52 10.25
C PHE A 48 -6.48 -2.59 9.14
N TYR A 49 -5.31 -3.07 8.71
CA TYR A 49 -5.18 -4.08 7.66
C TYR A 49 -5.02 -5.52 8.17
N ALA A 50 -5.21 -5.78 9.48
CA ALA A 50 -4.98 -7.10 10.08
C ALA A 50 -5.78 -8.23 9.42
N HIS A 51 -6.98 -7.93 8.92
CA HIS A 51 -7.88 -8.86 8.25
C HIS A 51 -7.86 -8.76 6.72
N SER A 52 -6.94 -7.99 6.15
CA SER A 52 -6.83 -7.84 4.69
C SER A 52 -5.82 -8.85 4.14
N PRO A 53 -6.26 -9.92 3.44
CA PRO A 53 -5.39 -11.05 3.09
C PRO A 53 -4.24 -10.66 2.14
N PHE A 54 -4.42 -9.59 1.39
CA PHE A 54 -3.46 -9.13 0.38
C PHE A 54 -2.65 -7.90 0.78
N VAL A 55 -2.80 -7.39 2.00
CA VAL A 55 -2.04 -6.22 2.46
C VAL A 55 -0.94 -6.64 3.42
N ARG A 56 0.26 -6.17 3.19
CA ARG A 56 1.42 -6.33 4.07
C ARG A 56 1.96 -4.97 4.47
N VAL A 57 1.98 -4.69 5.77
CA VAL A 57 2.55 -3.47 6.33
C VAL A 57 3.97 -3.76 6.81
N LEU A 58 4.95 -3.14 6.17
CA LEU A 58 6.38 -3.40 6.36
C LEU A 58 7.02 -2.34 7.27
N ASP A 59 8.12 -2.70 7.91
CA ASP A 59 8.97 -1.77 8.69
C ASP A 59 9.92 -0.95 7.81
N SER A 60 10.14 -1.39 6.58
CA SER A 60 11.02 -0.72 5.61
C SER A 60 10.23 -0.32 4.35
N ALA A 61 10.82 0.55 3.54
CA ALA A 61 10.23 0.96 2.27
C ALA A 61 9.96 -0.25 1.37
N PRO A 62 8.73 -0.39 0.83
CA PRO A 62 8.38 -1.50 -0.05
C PRO A 62 9.08 -1.36 -1.40
N ARG A 63 9.33 -2.50 -2.06
CA ARG A 63 9.99 -2.56 -3.37
C ARG A 63 9.05 -3.19 -4.40
N LEU A 64 9.04 -2.65 -5.61
CA LEU A 64 8.20 -3.16 -6.71
C LEU A 64 8.46 -4.64 -7.00
N LYS A 65 9.72 -5.06 -7.02
CA LYS A 65 10.09 -6.46 -7.32
C LYS A 65 9.47 -7.49 -6.35
N ASP A 66 9.09 -7.05 -5.14
CA ASP A 66 8.54 -7.94 -4.13
C ASP A 66 7.02 -8.17 -4.31
N ILE A 67 6.37 -7.45 -5.27
CA ILE A 67 4.92 -7.57 -5.53
C ILE A 67 4.57 -7.81 -7.00
N VAL A 68 5.49 -7.65 -7.93
CA VAL A 68 5.24 -7.83 -9.37
C VAL A 68 4.64 -9.19 -9.66
N ALA A 69 3.61 -9.23 -10.50
CA ALA A 69 2.79 -10.38 -10.87
C ALA A 69 1.99 -11.01 -9.72
N SER A 70 1.86 -10.34 -8.58
CA SER A 70 1.05 -10.83 -7.45
C SER A 70 -0.15 -9.91 -7.17
N ASN A 71 -1.11 -10.42 -6.38
CA ASN A 71 -2.25 -9.62 -5.92
C ASN A 71 -1.99 -8.94 -4.57
N TYR A 72 -0.74 -8.89 -4.11
CA TYR A 72 -0.38 -8.25 -2.85
C TYR A 72 -0.15 -6.75 -3.01
N ALA A 73 -0.39 -6.03 -1.91
CA ALA A 73 -0.03 -4.63 -1.72
C ALA A 73 0.92 -4.54 -0.53
N HIS A 74 2.07 -3.92 -0.69
CA HIS A 74 2.99 -3.65 0.40
C HIS A 74 2.94 -2.16 0.74
N LEU A 75 2.79 -1.88 2.04
CA LEU A 75 2.73 -0.53 2.58
C LEU A 75 3.82 -0.33 3.63
N SER A 76 4.29 0.90 3.73
CA SER A 76 5.08 1.35 4.87
C SER A 76 4.76 2.79 5.20
N ILE A 77 5.16 3.23 6.37
CA ILE A 77 5.07 4.63 6.80
C ILE A 77 6.42 5.10 7.30
N THR A 78 6.80 6.29 6.89
CA THR A 78 7.99 7.00 7.39
C THR A 78 7.58 8.39 7.83
N GLY A 79 8.35 9.00 8.71
CA GLY A 79 8.06 10.34 9.18
C GLY A 79 9.33 11.11 9.52
N ASN A 80 9.25 12.42 9.34
CA ASN A 80 10.27 13.37 9.76
C ASN A 80 9.58 14.63 10.29
N GLY A 81 9.74 14.89 11.57
CA GLY A 81 9.05 15.99 12.22
C GLY A 81 7.52 15.81 12.13
N ARG A 82 6.83 16.82 11.60
CA ARG A 82 5.37 16.80 11.43
C ARG A 82 4.90 16.14 10.14
N THR A 83 5.81 15.77 9.27
CA THR A 83 5.46 15.17 7.98
C THR A 83 5.57 13.67 8.06
N VAL A 84 4.53 12.98 7.59
CA VAL A 84 4.51 11.53 7.39
C VAL A 84 4.33 11.23 5.91
N ALA A 85 4.95 10.16 5.46
CA ALA A 85 4.78 9.62 4.12
C ALA A 85 4.35 8.15 4.22
N VAL A 86 3.21 7.83 3.65
CA VAL A 86 2.75 6.45 3.44
C VAL A 86 3.15 6.05 2.03
N THR A 87 3.95 5.00 1.93
CA THR A 87 4.35 4.43 0.65
C THR A 87 3.57 3.14 0.41
N CYS A 88 3.06 2.99 -0.80
CA CYS A 88 2.35 1.78 -1.24
C CYS A 88 2.91 1.31 -2.58
N VAL A 89 3.14 0.01 -2.71
CA VAL A 89 3.47 -0.62 -3.99
C VAL A 89 2.49 -1.74 -4.31
N ILE A 90 2.04 -1.78 -5.57
CA ILE A 90 1.17 -2.81 -6.12
C ILE A 90 1.61 -3.17 -7.53
N ASP A 91 1.25 -4.35 -7.99
CA ASP A 91 1.29 -4.66 -9.43
C ASP A 91 0.12 -3.99 -10.14
N ASN A 92 0.39 -3.23 -11.19
CA ASN A 92 -0.62 -2.44 -11.90
C ASN A 92 -1.59 -3.30 -12.72
N LEU A 93 -1.18 -4.47 -13.19
CA LEU A 93 -1.99 -5.36 -14.02
C LEU A 93 -2.71 -6.44 -13.20
N THR A 94 -2.11 -6.88 -12.10
CA THR A 94 -2.73 -7.86 -11.19
C THR A 94 -3.57 -7.14 -10.14
N LYS A 95 -2.99 -6.66 -9.06
CA LYS A 95 -3.73 -5.98 -7.97
C LYS A 95 -4.47 -4.73 -8.44
N GLY A 96 -3.85 -3.95 -9.30
CA GLY A 96 -4.40 -2.70 -9.83
C GLY A 96 -5.47 -2.89 -10.93
N ALA A 97 -5.61 -4.09 -11.50
CA ALA A 97 -6.56 -4.36 -12.58
C ALA A 97 -7.23 -5.73 -12.43
N ALA A 98 -6.80 -6.74 -13.18
CA ALA A 98 -7.49 -8.03 -13.28
C ALA A 98 -7.60 -8.78 -11.94
N GLY A 99 -6.54 -8.81 -11.14
CA GLY A 99 -6.57 -9.45 -9.83
C GLY A 99 -7.48 -8.74 -8.84
N GLY A 100 -7.55 -7.41 -8.89
CA GLY A 100 -8.52 -6.63 -8.13
C GLY A 100 -9.96 -6.96 -8.53
N ALA A 101 -10.24 -7.10 -9.83
CA ALA A 101 -11.55 -7.50 -10.33
C ALA A 101 -11.95 -8.92 -9.86
N VAL A 102 -11.03 -9.89 -9.95
CA VAL A 102 -11.25 -11.26 -9.44
C VAL A 102 -11.49 -11.25 -7.93
N GLN A 103 -10.73 -10.47 -7.17
CA GLN A 103 -10.93 -10.33 -5.73
C GLN A 103 -12.32 -9.82 -5.38
N TRP A 104 -12.82 -8.80 -6.10
CA TRP A 104 -14.19 -8.29 -5.94
C TRP A 104 -15.24 -9.32 -6.37
N MET A 105 -15.03 -10.01 -7.50
CA MET A 105 -15.89 -11.10 -7.94
C MET A 105 -16.03 -12.18 -6.85
N ASN A 106 -14.90 -12.62 -6.27
CA ASN A 106 -14.92 -13.61 -5.20
C ASN A 106 -15.81 -13.14 -4.02
N ARG A 107 -15.69 -11.89 -3.61
CA ARG A 107 -16.51 -11.34 -2.52
C ARG A 107 -17.98 -11.21 -2.88
N LEU A 108 -18.30 -10.82 -4.10
CA LEU A 108 -19.68 -10.65 -4.57
C LEU A 108 -20.43 -11.98 -4.70
N PHE A 109 -19.71 -13.07 -4.97
CA PHE A 109 -20.28 -14.42 -5.09
C PHE A 109 -20.02 -15.31 -3.87
N ASP A 110 -19.69 -14.70 -2.71
CA ASP A 110 -19.42 -15.41 -1.46
C ASP A 110 -18.36 -16.53 -1.58
N LEU A 111 -17.41 -16.36 -2.49
CA LEU A 111 -16.24 -17.22 -2.63
C LEU A 111 -15.13 -16.76 -1.66
N PRO A 112 -14.18 -17.64 -1.29
CA PRO A 112 -13.01 -17.20 -0.55
C PRO A 112 -12.31 -16.05 -1.28
N GLU A 113 -12.14 -14.91 -0.62
CA GLU A 113 -11.55 -13.69 -1.22
C GLU A 113 -10.21 -13.95 -1.92
N THR A 114 -9.47 -14.95 -1.44
CA THR A 114 -8.13 -15.33 -1.93
C THR A 114 -8.14 -16.32 -3.07
N ALA A 115 -9.30 -16.84 -3.48
CA ALA A 115 -9.37 -17.89 -4.50
C ALA A 115 -8.73 -17.43 -5.83
N GLY A 116 -7.74 -18.21 -6.30
CA GLY A 116 -7.00 -17.95 -7.53
C GLY A 116 -5.99 -16.79 -7.49
N LEU A 117 -5.77 -16.16 -6.31
CA LEU A 117 -5.01 -14.91 -6.19
C LEU A 117 -3.76 -15.00 -5.30
N THR A 118 -3.42 -16.18 -4.78
CA THR A 118 -2.33 -16.36 -3.81
C THR A 118 -0.95 -16.58 -4.43
N ALA A 119 -0.81 -16.43 -5.76
CA ALA A 119 0.47 -16.58 -6.43
C ALA A 119 1.52 -15.60 -5.84
N PRO A 120 2.74 -16.08 -5.55
CA PRO A 120 3.81 -15.22 -5.07
C PRO A 120 4.27 -14.26 -6.17
N ALA A 121 4.97 -13.20 -5.76
CA ALA A 121 5.61 -12.30 -6.70
C ALA A 121 6.73 -13.00 -7.48
N ALA A 122 6.98 -12.51 -8.70
CA ALA A 122 8.04 -13.05 -9.56
C ALA A 122 9.46 -12.76 -9.03
N GLY A 123 9.61 -11.74 -8.17
CA GLY A 123 10.89 -11.37 -7.56
C GLY A 123 11.85 -10.59 -8.44
N TRP A 124 11.40 -10.21 -9.63
CA TRP A 124 12.17 -9.42 -10.61
C TRP A 124 11.31 -8.30 -11.21
N THR A 125 11.95 -7.26 -11.72
CA THR A 125 11.33 -6.14 -12.45
C THR A 125 12.18 -5.75 -13.64
#